data_e1759f88dbecaaa983b64be4402a19bf
#
_entry.id   e1759f88dbecaaa983b64be4402a19bf
#
_cell.length_a   1.000
_cell.length_b   1.000
_cell.length_c   1.000
_cell.angle_alpha   90.00
_cell.angle_beta   90.00
_cell.angle_gamma   90.00
#
_symmetry.space_group_name_H-M   'P 1'
#
loop_
_entity.id
_entity.type
_entity.pdbx_description
1 polymer ?
#
loop_
_entity_poly.entity_id
_entity_poly.type
_entity_poly.pdbx_seq_one_letter_code
_entity_poly.pdbx_strand_id
1 'polypeptide(L)'
;MCIRDSVSARALSVHALSIFGDHSDVMGCRQTGFAMLASNSVQQVMDLAAVAHLATIAGRLPMLHFFDGFRTSHENQKIEVWDYDELKSMVDWDAVRAFKDRALNPNHPHSMGSAEQPETFFQHREACNPAYLATADIVAQYMDKVNAKIGTDYKPFNYYGDPEATE
;
A
#
# COMPACT_ATOMS: atom_id res chain seq x y z
N MET A 1 1.51 2.68 -13.32
CA MET A 1 0.35 1.80 -13.05
C MET A 1 0.04 1.92 -11.58
N CYS A 2 -1.20 2.26 -11.21
CA CYS A 2 -1.62 2.30 -9.81
C CYS A 2 -2.21 0.94 -9.47
N ILE A 3 -1.50 0.14 -8.67
CA ILE A 3 -1.95 -1.18 -8.22
C ILE A 3 -1.98 -1.17 -6.70
N ARG A 4 -3.11 -1.58 -6.15
CA ARG A 4 -3.27 -1.86 -4.74
C ARG A 4 -3.96 -3.21 -4.59
N ASP A 5 -3.29 -4.13 -3.94
CA ASP A 5 -3.82 -5.43 -3.59
C ASP A 5 -4.13 -5.49 -2.09
N SER A 6 -5.23 -6.15 -1.74
CA SER A 6 -5.56 -6.48 -0.36
C SER A 6 -5.42 -7.98 -0.19
N VAL A 7 -4.61 -8.40 0.76
CA VAL A 7 -4.21 -9.78 0.96
C VAL A 7 -4.53 -10.25 2.36
N SER A 8 -5.30 -11.32 2.45
CA SER A 8 -5.44 -12.11 3.67
C SER A 8 -4.23 -13.03 3.79
N ALA A 9 -3.22 -12.55 4.52
CA ALA A 9 -1.90 -13.17 4.58
C ALA A 9 -1.88 -14.44 5.46
N ARG A 10 -1.08 -15.41 5.06
CA ARG A 10 -0.86 -16.68 5.76
C ARG A 10 0.60 -17.09 5.70
N ALA A 11 0.89 -18.30 6.15
CA ALA A 11 2.18 -18.94 5.96
C ALA A 11 2.34 -19.48 4.52
N LEU A 12 3.58 -19.61 4.07
CA LEU A 12 3.86 -20.38 2.85
C LEU A 12 3.41 -21.82 3.02
N SER A 13 2.66 -22.31 2.04
CA SER A 13 2.23 -23.72 2.01
C SER A 13 3.34 -24.65 1.52
N VAL A 14 3.46 -25.82 2.15
CA VAL A 14 4.26 -26.93 1.65
C VAL A 14 3.31 -28.02 1.16
N HIS A 15 3.03 -29.04 1.97
CA HIS A 15 1.99 -30.03 1.71
C HIS A 15 0.66 -29.66 2.40
N ALA A 16 0.71 -28.73 3.34
CA ALA A 16 -0.43 -28.19 4.07
C ALA A 16 -0.21 -26.73 4.40
N LEU A 17 -1.29 -26.02 4.60
CA LEU A 17 -1.31 -24.62 5.03
C LEU A 17 -1.35 -24.57 6.56
N SER A 18 -0.52 -23.73 7.19
CA SER A 18 -0.70 -23.40 8.59
C SER A 18 -2.00 -22.60 8.78
N ILE A 19 -2.82 -22.98 9.74
CA ILE A 19 -4.04 -22.26 10.07
C ILE A 19 -3.74 -20.89 10.71
N PHE A 20 -2.66 -20.81 11.49
CA PHE A 20 -2.16 -19.55 12.03
C PHE A 20 -1.18 -18.93 11.05
N GLY A 21 -1.45 -17.68 10.68
CA GLY A 21 -0.60 -16.92 9.79
C GLY A 21 0.73 -16.53 10.44
N ASP A 22 1.80 -16.54 9.65
CA ASP A 22 3.12 -16.05 10.04
C ASP A 22 3.64 -14.98 9.07
N HIS A 23 2.84 -14.60 8.09
CA HIS A 23 3.12 -13.60 7.05
C HIS A 23 4.33 -13.91 6.15
N SER A 24 4.82 -15.13 6.13
CA SER A 24 5.95 -15.53 5.27
C SER A 24 5.63 -15.40 3.79
N ASP A 25 4.38 -15.53 3.39
CA ASP A 25 3.89 -15.35 2.02
C ASP A 25 4.08 -13.89 1.56
N VAL A 26 3.55 -12.91 2.29
CA VAL A 26 3.71 -11.48 1.95
C VAL A 26 5.15 -11.02 2.13
N MET A 27 5.86 -11.52 3.15
CA MET A 27 7.28 -11.21 3.33
C MET A 27 8.15 -11.75 2.19
N GLY A 28 7.73 -12.83 1.54
CA GLY A 28 8.32 -13.32 0.28
C GLY A 28 8.23 -12.31 -0.85
N CYS A 29 7.23 -11.43 -0.83
CA CYS A 29 7.01 -10.41 -1.86
C CYS A 29 7.80 -9.10 -1.63
N ARG A 30 8.53 -8.95 -0.52
CA ARG A 30 9.23 -7.70 -0.15
C ARG A 30 10.23 -7.18 -1.20
N GLN A 31 10.72 -8.06 -2.07
CA GLN A 31 11.69 -7.71 -3.12
C GLN A 31 11.05 -7.43 -4.48
N THR A 32 9.73 -7.45 -4.58
CA THR A 32 9.01 -7.26 -5.85
C THR A 32 8.83 -5.79 -6.24
N GLY A 33 9.12 -4.86 -5.33
CA GLY A 33 8.95 -3.43 -5.53
C GLY A 33 7.60 -2.88 -5.07
N PHE A 34 6.76 -3.71 -4.44
CA PHE A 34 5.55 -3.23 -3.76
C PHE A 34 5.89 -2.58 -2.42
N ALA A 35 5.31 -1.42 -2.15
CA ALA A 35 5.23 -0.91 -0.79
C ALA A 35 4.26 -1.80 0.01
N MET A 36 4.54 -2.02 1.29
CA MET A 36 3.79 -2.96 2.13
C MET A 36 3.16 -2.23 3.31
N LEU A 37 1.87 -2.42 3.52
CA LEU A 37 1.11 -1.83 4.62
C LEU A 37 0.34 -2.91 5.35
N ALA A 38 0.57 -3.05 6.66
CA ALA A 38 -0.08 -4.05 7.51
C ALA A 38 -1.24 -3.45 8.31
N SER A 39 -2.30 -4.23 8.52
CA SER A 39 -3.40 -3.94 9.43
C SER A 39 -3.57 -5.08 10.42
N ASN A 40 -3.96 -4.77 11.66
CA ASN A 40 -4.07 -5.75 12.74
C ASN A 40 -5.49 -5.90 13.32
N SER A 41 -6.48 -5.22 12.77
CA SER A 41 -7.88 -5.34 13.16
C SER A 41 -8.81 -5.10 11.97
N VAL A 42 -10.07 -5.55 12.09
CA VAL A 42 -11.07 -5.40 11.02
C VAL A 42 -11.33 -3.92 10.68
N GLN A 43 -11.37 -3.04 11.70
CA GLN A 43 -11.50 -1.61 11.46
C GLN A 43 -10.28 -1.04 10.74
N GLN A 44 -9.07 -1.41 11.16
CA GLN A 44 -7.86 -0.98 10.47
C GLN A 44 -7.80 -1.45 9.01
N VAL A 45 -8.31 -2.65 8.71
CA VAL A 45 -8.39 -3.12 7.33
C VAL A 45 -9.24 -2.17 6.47
N MET A 46 -10.39 -1.72 7.00
CA MET A 46 -11.25 -0.75 6.32
C MET A 46 -10.53 0.60 6.12
N ASP A 47 -9.94 1.14 7.16
CA ASP A 47 -9.38 2.49 7.17
C ASP A 47 -8.06 2.57 6.39
N LEU A 48 -7.16 1.63 6.63
CA LEU A 48 -5.86 1.61 5.95
C LEU A 48 -5.97 1.14 4.48
N ALA A 49 -7.06 0.47 4.08
CA ALA A 49 -7.35 0.24 2.68
C ALA A 49 -7.55 1.56 1.92
N ALA A 50 -8.20 2.54 2.54
CA ALA A 50 -8.33 3.89 1.99
C ALA A 50 -6.96 4.56 1.85
N VAL A 51 -6.13 4.52 2.91
CA VAL A 51 -4.75 5.05 2.88
C VAL A 51 -3.94 4.41 1.77
N ALA A 52 -3.93 3.07 1.68
CA ALA A 52 -3.18 2.34 0.66
C ALA A 52 -3.59 2.76 -0.77
N HIS A 53 -4.88 2.92 -1.01
CA HIS A 53 -5.41 3.32 -2.31
C HIS A 53 -5.00 4.75 -2.69
N LEU A 54 -5.18 5.69 -1.77
CA LEU A 54 -4.84 7.10 -1.96
C LEU A 54 -3.33 7.30 -2.12
N ALA A 55 -2.52 6.63 -1.29
CA ALA A 55 -1.07 6.69 -1.36
C ALA A 55 -0.51 6.09 -2.66
N THR A 56 -1.09 5.00 -3.16
CA THR A 56 -0.72 4.41 -4.46
C THR A 56 -0.97 5.38 -5.61
N ILE A 57 -2.09 6.10 -5.58
CA ILE A 57 -2.41 7.10 -6.62
C ILE A 57 -1.38 8.23 -6.59
N ALA A 58 -1.11 8.81 -5.42
CA ALA A 58 -0.21 9.94 -5.27
C ALA A 58 1.27 9.55 -5.47
N GLY A 59 1.68 8.42 -4.89
CA GLY A 59 3.08 7.96 -4.89
C GLY A 59 3.51 7.23 -6.16
N ARG A 60 2.57 6.80 -7.01
CA ARG A 60 2.84 6.06 -8.25
C ARG A 60 3.58 4.73 -8.05
N LEU A 61 3.55 4.17 -6.85
CA LEU A 61 4.10 2.86 -6.54
C LEU A 61 2.96 1.88 -6.23
N PRO A 62 3.10 0.61 -6.61
CA PRO A 62 2.14 -0.41 -6.21
C PRO A 62 2.23 -0.66 -4.71
N MET A 63 1.10 -0.98 -4.08
CA MET A 63 1.02 -1.24 -2.65
C MET A 63 0.32 -2.56 -2.37
N LEU A 64 0.91 -3.35 -1.50
CA LEU A 64 0.36 -4.55 -0.91
C LEU A 64 -0.17 -4.21 0.49
N HIS A 65 -1.47 -4.12 0.65
CA HIS A 65 -2.12 -3.99 1.93
C HIS A 65 -2.50 -5.37 2.43
N PHE A 66 -2.03 -5.77 3.61
CA PHE A 66 -2.24 -7.11 4.13
C PHE A 66 -2.64 -7.15 5.60
N PHE A 67 -3.24 -8.24 5.99
CA PHE A 67 -3.71 -8.52 7.34
C PHE A 67 -3.69 -10.02 7.60
N ASP A 68 -3.82 -10.43 8.86
CA ASP A 68 -3.83 -11.83 9.24
C ASP A 68 -4.98 -12.60 8.58
N GLY A 69 -4.65 -13.67 7.89
CA GLY A 69 -5.59 -14.49 7.13
C GLY A 69 -6.42 -15.47 7.95
N PHE A 70 -6.28 -15.50 9.27
CA PHE A 70 -7.10 -16.32 10.14
C PHE A 70 -7.88 -15.49 11.16
N ARG A 71 -7.22 -14.75 12.02
CA ARG A 71 -7.90 -13.94 13.04
C ARG A 71 -8.70 -12.82 12.40
N THR A 72 -8.02 -11.87 11.79
CA THR A 72 -8.67 -10.66 11.24
C THR A 72 -9.66 -11.00 10.13
N SER A 73 -9.35 -11.96 9.24
CA SER A 73 -10.23 -12.30 8.12
C SER A 73 -11.52 -13.06 8.51
N HIS A 74 -11.55 -13.71 9.67
CA HIS A 74 -12.70 -14.48 10.16
C HIS A 74 -13.41 -13.83 11.34
N GLU A 75 -12.94 -12.68 11.77
CA GLU A 75 -13.50 -11.97 12.92
C GLU A 75 -14.80 -11.24 12.52
N ASN A 76 -15.86 -11.44 13.30
CA ASN A 76 -17.10 -10.72 13.14
C ASN A 76 -17.11 -9.51 14.08
N GLN A 77 -16.83 -8.34 13.54
CA GLN A 77 -16.86 -7.08 14.28
C GLN A 77 -17.81 -6.08 13.61
N LYS A 78 -18.44 -5.26 14.43
CA LYS A 78 -19.09 -4.05 13.96
C LYS A 78 -18.01 -3.02 13.69
N ILE A 79 -17.97 -2.52 12.46
CA ILE A 79 -17.03 -1.48 12.03
C ILE A 79 -17.78 -0.25 11.53
N GLU A 80 -17.12 0.88 11.55
CA GLU A 80 -17.55 2.08 10.85
C GLU A 80 -17.08 2.01 9.39
N VAL A 81 -17.96 2.36 8.46
CA VAL A 81 -17.66 2.38 7.03
C VAL A 81 -17.56 3.80 6.53
N TRP A 82 -16.66 3.99 5.58
CA TRP A 82 -16.47 5.28 4.93
C TRP A 82 -17.71 5.74 4.15
N ASP A 83 -17.99 7.03 4.24
CA ASP A 83 -18.82 7.69 3.24
C ASP A 83 -18.01 7.87 1.94
N TYR A 84 -18.65 7.60 0.80
CA TYR A 84 -17.98 7.68 -0.50
C TYR A 84 -17.59 9.11 -0.88
N ASP A 85 -18.35 10.12 -0.46
CA ASP A 85 -18.02 11.52 -0.75
C ASP A 85 -16.82 11.97 0.09
N GLU A 86 -16.67 11.45 1.30
CA GLU A 86 -15.48 11.67 2.12
C GLU A 86 -14.23 11.05 1.48
N LEU A 87 -14.29 9.78 1.06
CA LEU A 87 -13.19 9.14 0.33
C LEU A 87 -12.82 9.92 -0.93
N LYS A 88 -13.82 10.32 -1.71
CA LYS A 88 -13.65 11.10 -2.93
C LYS A 88 -12.98 12.45 -2.68
N SER A 89 -13.25 13.08 -1.54
CA SER A 89 -12.65 14.37 -1.16
C SER A 89 -11.15 14.31 -0.89
N MET A 90 -10.62 13.13 -0.54
CA MET A 90 -9.21 12.89 -0.25
C MET A 90 -8.39 12.50 -1.49
N VAL A 91 -9.04 12.19 -2.61
CA VAL A 91 -8.36 11.76 -3.84
C VAL A 91 -7.56 12.90 -4.46
N ASP A 92 -6.31 12.63 -4.82
CA ASP A 92 -5.52 13.50 -5.67
C ASP A 92 -5.95 13.34 -7.14
N TRP A 93 -6.90 14.20 -7.56
CA TRP A 93 -7.44 14.16 -8.91
C TRP A 93 -6.46 14.60 -9.98
N ASP A 94 -5.44 15.40 -9.63
CA ASP A 94 -4.36 15.76 -10.55
C ASP A 94 -3.47 14.54 -10.84
N ALA A 95 -3.14 13.77 -9.81
CA ALA A 95 -2.43 12.51 -9.98
C ALA A 95 -3.24 11.50 -10.82
N VAL A 96 -4.56 11.43 -10.64
CA VAL A 96 -5.45 10.59 -11.47
C VAL A 96 -5.44 11.05 -12.93
N ARG A 97 -5.53 12.36 -13.18
CA ARG A 97 -5.45 12.89 -14.56
C ARG A 97 -4.10 12.57 -15.19
N ALA A 98 -3.01 12.87 -14.49
CA ALA A 98 -1.66 12.59 -14.95
C ALA A 98 -1.43 11.09 -15.23
N PHE A 99 -2.06 10.20 -14.47
CA PHE A 99 -2.04 8.76 -14.76
C PHE A 99 -2.75 8.42 -16.07
N LYS A 100 -3.94 9.00 -16.31
CA LYS A 100 -4.71 8.78 -17.54
C LYS A 100 -3.98 9.32 -18.76
N ASP A 101 -3.31 10.47 -18.63
CA ASP A 101 -2.56 11.11 -19.70
C ASP A 101 -1.33 10.28 -20.14
N ARG A 102 -0.77 9.48 -19.21
CA ARG A 102 0.31 8.55 -19.50
C ARG A 102 -0.14 7.20 -20.06
N ALA A 103 -1.44 6.94 -20.11
CA ALA A 103 -1.96 5.70 -20.66
C ALA A 103 -1.67 5.60 -22.17
N LEU A 104 -1.60 4.37 -22.68
CA LEU A 104 -1.45 4.14 -24.12
C LEU A 104 -2.65 4.76 -24.86
N ASN A 105 -2.34 5.63 -25.81
CA ASN A 105 -3.33 6.35 -26.59
C ASN A 105 -2.95 6.28 -28.08
N PRO A 106 -3.82 5.74 -28.94
CA PRO A 106 -3.52 5.63 -30.38
C PRO A 106 -3.32 6.98 -31.07
N ASN A 107 -3.85 8.08 -30.53
CA ASN A 107 -3.64 9.42 -31.06
C ASN A 107 -2.27 10.01 -30.67
N HIS A 108 -1.62 9.46 -29.66
CA HIS A 108 -0.29 9.82 -29.17
C HIS A 108 0.49 8.56 -28.85
N PRO A 109 0.88 7.77 -29.88
CA PRO A 109 1.49 6.47 -29.66
C PRO A 109 2.90 6.60 -29.08
N HIS A 110 3.23 5.74 -28.10
CA HIS A 110 4.57 5.60 -27.54
C HIS A 110 4.78 4.17 -27.05
N SER A 111 6.04 3.77 -26.94
CA SER A 111 6.41 2.45 -26.45
C SER A 111 6.48 2.45 -24.92
N MET A 112 5.94 1.39 -24.31
CA MET A 112 6.02 1.14 -22.87
C MET A 112 6.36 -0.33 -22.63
N GLY A 113 7.11 -0.62 -21.56
CA GLY A 113 7.39 -2.00 -21.15
C GLY A 113 8.30 -2.76 -22.11
N SER A 114 9.17 -2.07 -22.85
CA SER A 114 10.17 -2.69 -23.73
C SER A 114 11.29 -3.36 -22.92
N ALA A 115 12.00 -4.28 -23.59
CA ALA A 115 13.26 -4.82 -23.06
C ALA A 115 14.37 -3.78 -23.23
N GLU A 116 15.22 -3.66 -22.23
CA GLU A 116 16.33 -2.70 -22.22
C GLU A 116 17.67 -3.40 -22.03
N GLN A 117 18.71 -2.80 -22.55
CA GLN A 117 20.09 -3.22 -22.28
C GLN A 117 20.47 -2.87 -20.83
N PRO A 118 21.37 -3.63 -20.19
CA PRO A 118 21.74 -3.43 -18.79
C PRO A 118 22.11 -1.99 -18.43
N GLU A 119 22.82 -1.29 -19.31
CA GLU A 119 23.25 0.08 -19.09
C GLU A 119 22.06 1.05 -18.97
N THR A 120 21.06 0.90 -19.85
CA THR A 120 19.86 1.73 -19.83
C THR A 120 18.93 1.35 -18.67
N PHE A 121 18.76 0.04 -18.43
CA PHE A 121 17.91 -0.46 -17.37
C PHE A 121 18.41 -0.03 -15.99
N PHE A 122 19.72 -0.06 -15.74
CA PHE A 122 20.30 0.40 -14.48
C PHE A 122 19.91 1.86 -14.18
N GLN A 123 20.06 2.74 -15.14
CA GLN A 123 19.72 4.16 -15.01
C GLN A 123 18.21 4.35 -14.73
N HIS A 124 17.34 3.61 -15.40
CA HIS A 124 15.89 3.68 -15.16
C HIS A 124 15.50 3.14 -13.80
N ARG A 125 16.19 2.10 -13.30
CA ARG A 125 15.98 1.61 -11.93
C ARG A 125 16.40 2.65 -10.89
N GLU A 126 17.54 3.30 -11.07
CA GLU A 126 18.00 4.39 -10.19
C GLU A 126 17.02 5.57 -10.18
N ALA A 127 16.46 5.92 -11.33
CA ALA A 127 15.46 6.98 -11.44
C ALA A 127 14.18 6.73 -10.64
N CYS A 128 13.90 5.49 -10.22
CA CYS A 128 12.77 5.15 -9.35
C CYS A 128 13.01 5.45 -7.86
N ASN A 129 14.25 5.60 -7.43
CA ASN A 129 14.60 5.76 -6.01
C ASN A 129 13.89 6.92 -5.32
N PRO A 130 13.73 8.12 -5.90
CA PRO A 130 12.99 9.20 -5.26
C PRO A 130 11.54 8.83 -4.91
N ALA A 131 10.86 8.03 -5.75
CA ALA A 131 9.50 7.57 -5.47
C ALA A 131 9.46 6.62 -4.28
N TYR A 132 10.44 5.70 -4.17
CA TYR A 132 10.55 4.81 -3.01
C TYR A 132 10.87 5.56 -1.73
N LEU A 133 11.79 6.52 -1.77
CA LEU A 133 12.16 7.33 -0.60
C LEU A 133 10.99 8.19 -0.09
N ALA A 134 10.15 8.69 -0.98
CA ALA A 134 8.99 9.50 -0.63
C ALA A 134 7.80 8.67 -0.10
N THR A 135 7.83 7.34 -0.21
CA THR A 135 6.65 6.49 0.10
C THR A 135 6.18 6.62 1.54
N ALA A 136 7.09 6.62 2.51
CA ALA A 136 6.74 6.72 3.92
C ALA A 136 6.04 8.04 4.24
N ASP A 137 6.54 9.15 3.71
CA ASP A 137 5.97 10.48 3.91
C ASP A 137 4.58 10.60 3.24
N ILE A 138 4.41 10.03 2.05
CA ILE A 138 3.12 10.02 1.36
C ILE A 138 2.09 9.21 2.16
N VAL A 139 2.47 8.04 2.68
CA VAL A 139 1.60 7.23 3.53
C VAL A 139 1.22 8.00 4.80
N ALA A 140 2.19 8.63 5.48
CA ALA A 140 1.95 9.45 6.66
C ALA A 140 0.94 10.57 6.38
N GLN A 141 1.10 11.30 5.28
CA GLN A 141 0.18 12.37 4.88
C GLN A 141 -1.27 11.87 4.69
N TYR A 142 -1.44 10.67 4.10
CA TYR A 142 -2.78 10.10 3.94
C TYR A 142 -3.33 9.51 5.22
N MET A 143 -2.48 8.98 6.11
CA MET A 143 -2.89 8.62 7.46
C MET A 143 -3.39 9.84 8.23
N ASP A 144 -2.69 10.98 8.16
CA ASP A 144 -3.11 12.24 8.79
C ASP A 144 -4.48 12.71 8.26
N LYS A 145 -4.73 12.62 6.95
CA LYS A 145 -6.02 12.96 6.36
C LYS A 145 -7.14 12.04 6.87
N VAL A 146 -6.86 10.74 6.96
CA VAL A 146 -7.79 9.74 7.50
C VAL A 146 -8.04 10.00 8.98
N ASN A 147 -6.99 10.18 9.78
CA ASN A 147 -7.08 10.50 11.21
C ASN A 147 -7.96 11.73 11.47
N ALA A 148 -7.77 12.78 10.69
CA ALA A 148 -8.56 14.01 10.82
C ALA A 148 -10.05 13.82 10.50
N LYS A 149 -10.40 12.83 9.67
CA LYS A 149 -11.79 12.53 9.30
C LYS A 149 -12.52 11.66 10.31
N ILE A 150 -11.85 10.64 10.81
CA ILE A 150 -12.47 9.60 11.66
C ILE A 150 -12.00 9.64 13.12
N GLY A 151 -11.12 10.59 13.49
CA GLY A 151 -10.66 10.76 14.87
C GLY A 151 -9.71 9.66 15.37
N THR A 152 -8.93 9.06 14.49
CA THR A 152 -7.92 8.06 14.80
C THR A 152 -6.51 8.66 14.93
N ASP A 153 -5.49 7.86 15.27
CA ASP A 153 -4.08 8.27 15.37
C ASP A 153 -3.17 7.24 14.66
N TYR A 154 -3.51 6.89 13.43
CA TYR A 154 -2.69 6.00 12.62
C TYR A 154 -1.37 6.64 12.25
N LYS A 155 -0.29 5.86 12.36
CA LYS A 155 1.08 6.23 11.99
C LYS A 155 1.71 5.12 11.18
N PRO A 156 2.67 5.42 10.29
CA PRO A 156 3.38 4.39 9.54
C PRO A 156 4.06 3.36 10.43
N PHE A 157 4.58 3.80 11.59
CA PHE A 157 5.20 2.96 12.59
C PHE A 157 4.78 3.40 13.98
N ASN A 158 4.46 2.43 14.84
CA ASN A 158 4.17 2.66 16.24
C ASN A 158 5.24 1.98 17.10
N TYR A 159 5.73 2.70 18.09
CA TYR A 159 6.62 2.13 19.08
C TYR A 159 5.83 1.50 20.21
N TYR A 160 6.18 0.27 20.55
CA TYR A 160 5.65 -0.47 21.69
C TYR A 160 6.82 -0.93 22.55
N GLY A 161 7.01 -0.31 23.71
CA GLY A 161 8.11 -0.63 24.61
C GLY A 161 8.33 0.43 25.67
N ASP A 162 9.40 0.29 26.43
CA ASP A 162 9.83 1.29 27.40
C ASP A 162 10.36 2.52 26.65
N PRO A 163 9.79 3.74 26.91
CA PRO A 163 10.28 4.97 26.26
C PRO A 163 11.75 5.30 26.55
N GLU A 164 12.27 4.79 27.67
CA GLU A 164 13.66 5.00 28.09
C GLU A 164 14.61 3.91 27.59
N ALA A 165 14.13 2.94 26.84
CA ALA A 165 14.98 1.88 26.28
C ALA A 165 16.01 2.46 25.30
N THR A 166 17.26 2.04 25.46
CA THR A 166 18.39 2.47 24.63
C THR A 166 18.87 1.40 23.65
N GLU A 167 18.37 0.16 23.80
CA GLU A 167 18.65 -1.00 22.93
C GLU A 167 17.38 -1.79 22.65
#